data_1667365d8d705390e98cae2702653dc5
#
_entry.id   1667365d8d705390e98cae2702653dc5
#
_cell.length_a   1.000
_cell.length_b   1.000
_cell.length_c   1.000
_cell.angle_alpha   90.00
_cell.angle_beta   90.00
_cell.angle_gamma   90.00
#
_symmetry.space_group_name_H-M   'P 1'
#
loop_
_entity.id
_entity.type
_entity.pdbx_description
1 polymer ?
#
loop_
_entity_poly.entity_id
_entity_poly.type
_entity_poly.pdbx_seq_one_letter_code
_entity_poly.pdbx_strand_id
1 'polypeptide(L)'
;IGIRDINDEWKDKNSISISTRFKTKTFAGELKFTKVDSSLSNKKYYLDGTHISLTTLNTIFGVGVFNRWWGPTHDNNLILSNYARPSPGIFLSSLKGLEFTNFLNIFGKINYSFFINRLDSNRAIPKANLLGGRLTLMPLDNLTVGVSRTLMFGGGNRPNDLETLWKAVIGQDNVYAGEVDPSNQLAGWDLKYDFFLKDKMFTTYVQNIGEDGDFGRYFISKEIVVLGLELKYLKEGLLKSYGLEFSNTIGDYGLLYNVNYEHSNYKTGYRYRNLPIGAFTDNDSLFLNFKFVSEINNKFRYSSNLFYVKLNRDGSGKNVWGNQKSKVLGFKSKINYLISDSLSLETNIIFKDSELFLLDKKLDKNSINLALHYNF
;
A
#
# COMPACT_ATOMS: atom_id res chain seq x y z
N ILE A 1 -10.40 8.34 -3.33
CA ILE A 1 -9.45 9.38 -2.85
C ILE A 1 -8.97 8.88 -1.51
N GLY A 2 -7.90 8.08 -1.55
CA GLY A 2 -7.30 7.51 -0.34
C GLY A 2 -6.59 8.60 0.46
N ILE A 3 -6.75 8.57 1.77
CA ILE A 3 -6.03 9.45 2.68
C ILE A 3 -4.64 8.83 2.90
N ARG A 4 -3.62 9.45 2.36
CA ARG A 4 -2.20 9.03 2.44
C ARG A 4 -1.54 9.47 3.76
N ASP A 5 -2.07 9.24 4.93
CA ASP A 5 -1.87 10.32 5.87
C ASP A 5 -1.04 10.04 7.12
N ILE A 6 -1.00 8.83 7.62
CA ILE A 6 -0.07 8.52 8.73
C ILE A 6 1.35 8.35 8.18
N ASN A 7 1.47 8.15 6.88
CA ASN A 7 2.67 7.64 6.21
C ASN A 7 3.58 8.69 5.58
N ASP A 8 3.06 9.88 5.24
CA ASP A 8 3.84 10.87 4.46
C ASP A 8 4.71 11.78 5.33
N GLU A 9 4.33 12.02 6.57
CA GLU A 9 5.02 12.94 7.47
C GLU A 9 6.39 12.45 7.94
N TRP A 10 6.59 11.15 7.95
CA TRP A 10 7.84 10.58 8.47
C TRP A 10 8.91 10.37 7.40
N LYS A 11 8.54 10.51 6.15
CA LYS A 11 9.49 10.35 5.03
C LYS A 11 10.30 11.61 4.76
N ASP A 12 9.67 12.76 4.90
CA ASP A 12 10.25 14.03 4.46
C ASP A 12 9.91 15.15 5.46
N LYS A 13 10.91 15.89 5.91
CA LYS A 13 10.70 17.10 6.72
C LYS A 13 10.13 18.24 5.88
N ASN A 14 10.78 18.50 4.73
CA ASN A 14 10.34 19.50 3.78
C ASN A 14 10.44 18.93 2.37
N SER A 15 9.51 19.31 1.51
CA SER A 15 9.56 18.91 0.10
C SER A 15 9.00 19.99 -0.82
N ILE A 16 9.57 20.09 -2.00
CA ILE A 16 9.09 20.91 -3.11
C ILE A 16 8.95 19.99 -4.32
N SER A 17 7.78 19.98 -4.94
CA SER A 17 7.51 19.19 -6.14
C SER A 17 7.05 20.09 -7.27
N ILE A 18 7.57 19.79 -8.45
CA ILE A 18 7.08 20.32 -9.72
C ILE A 18 6.68 19.16 -10.61
N SER A 19 5.54 19.25 -11.28
CA SER A 19 5.14 18.23 -12.24
C SER A 19 4.47 18.85 -13.47
N THR A 20 4.66 18.18 -14.61
CA THR A 20 3.90 18.43 -15.83
C THR A 20 3.22 17.15 -16.27
N ARG A 21 2.01 17.28 -16.81
CA ARG A 21 1.19 16.15 -17.27
C ARG A 21 0.75 16.37 -18.70
N PHE A 22 0.72 15.31 -19.46
CA PHE A 22 0.13 15.30 -20.78
C PHE A 22 -0.81 14.11 -20.92
N LYS A 23 -1.84 14.28 -21.74
CA LYS A 23 -2.80 13.22 -22.03
C LYS A 23 -3.36 13.40 -23.43
N THR A 24 -3.32 12.33 -24.20
CA THR A 24 -4.00 12.17 -25.50
C THR A 24 -4.98 11.00 -25.41
N LYS A 25 -5.59 10.61 -26.52
CA LYS A 25 -6.43 9.41 -26.59
C LYS A 25 -5.63 8.12 -26.31
N THR A 26 -4.36 8.08 -26.70
CA THR A 26 -3.53 6.89 -26.71
C THR A 26 -2.40 6.97 -25.69
N PHE A 27 -1.82 8.14 -25.47
CA PHE A 27 -0.68 8.34 -24.58
C PHE A 27 -1.06 9.21 -23.39
N ALA A 28 -0.52 8.87 -22.24
CA ALA A 28 -0.54 9.72 -21.06
C ALA A 28 0.79 9.65 -20.32
N GLY A 29 1.15 10.70 -19.62
CA GLY A 29 2.36 10.71 -18.80
C GLY A 29 2.42 11.87 -17.84
N GLU A 30 3.26 11.70 -16.83
CA GLU A 30 3.63 12.72 -15.85
C GLU A 30 5.14 12.72 -15.69
N LEU A 31 5.74 13.87 -15.80
CA LEU A 31 7.12 14.11 -15.35
C LEU A 31 7.04 14.89 -14.05
N LYS A 32 7.46 14.27 -12.95
CA LYS A 32 7.45 14.86 -11.62
C LYS A 32 8.85 14.84 -11.02
N PHE A 33 9.28 15.98 -10.54
CA PHE A 33 10.53 16.16 -9.84
C PHE A 33 10.25 16.68 -8.43
N THR A 34 10.78 15.98 -7.42
CA THR A 34 10.62 16.34 -6.01
C THR A 34 11.97 16.48 -5.36
N LYS A 35 12.26 17.66 -4.79
CA LYS A 35 13.36 17.86 -3.86
C LYS A 35 12.84 17.67 -2.45
N VAL A 36 13.55 16.89 -1.65
CA VAL A 36 13.17 16.57 -0.26
C VAL A 36 14.31 16.85 0.70
N ASP A 37 13.95 17.21 1.92
CA ASP A 37 14.80 17.14 3.10
C ASP A 37 14.24 16.03 3.99
N SER A 38 14.93 14.89 4.03
CA SER A 38 14.47 13.70 4.75
C SER A 38 15.50 13.24 5.76
N SER A 39 15.07 13.00 6.98
CA SER A 39 15.91 12.38 8.01
C SER A 39 16.18 10.89 7.76
N LEU A 40 15.38 10.22 6.91
CA LEU A 40 15.45 8.79 6.64
C LEU A 40 16.35 8.44 5.46
N SER A 41 16.74 9.41 4.63
CA SER A 41 17.52 9.16 3.41
C SER A 41 18.45 10.32 3.09
N ASN A 42 19.68 9.99 2.67
CA ASN A 42 20.63 10.96 2.15
C ASN A 42 20.31 11.43 0.72
N LYS A 43 19.39 10.73 0.03
CA LYS A 43 18.95 11.11 -1.31
C LYS A 43 18.01 12.31 -1.23
N LYS A 44 18.33 13.38 -1.96
CA LYS A 44 17.59 14.65 -1.94
C LYS A 44 16.57 14.79 -3.07
N TYR A 45 16.69 14.02 -4.15
CA TYR A 45 15.89 14.19 -5.36
C TYR A 45 15.20 12.90 -5.76
N TYR A 46 13.92 12.99 -6.11
CA TYR A 46 13.07 11.85 -6.46
C TYR A 46 12.21 12.15 -7.68
N LEU A 47 11.90 11.10 -8.41
CA LEU A 47 11.00 11.08 -9.57
C LEU A 47 9.69 10.34 -9.28
N ASP A 48 9.30 10.27 -8.00
CA ASP A 48 8.10 9.56 -7.56
C ASP A 48 6.85 10.17 -8.24
N GLY A 49 6.11 9.37 -9.00
CA GLY A 49 5.00 9.81 -9.82
C GLY A 49 5.31 9.93 -11.31
N THR A 50 6.60 10.00 -11.71
CA THR A 50 6.98 10.07 -13.11
C THR A 50 6.65 8.78 -13.84
N HIS A 51 5.92 8.88 -14.94
CA HIS A 51 5.57 7.73 -15.79
C HIS A 51 5.20 8.18 -17.21
N ILE A 52 5.26 7.21 -18.12
CA ILE A 52 4.66 7.29 -19.45
C ILE A 52 3.87 6.02 -19.71
N SER A 53 2.72 6.15 -20.35
CA SER A 53 1.85 5.03 -20.65
C SER A 53 1.19 5.16 -22.02
N LEU A 54 0.94 3.99 -22.60
CA LEU A 54 0.22 3.77 -23.86
C LEU A 54 -1.06 3.01 -23.55
N THR A 55 -2.18 3.46 -24.08
CA THR A 55 -3.48 2.78 -23.98
C THR A 55 -3.86 2.18 -25.34
N THR A 56 -4.10 0.89 -25.39
CA THR A 56 -4.56 0.17 -26.57
C THR A 56 -5.41 -1.04 -26.17
N LEU A 57 -6.45 -1.37 -26.95
CA LEU A 57 -7.31 -2.54 -26.75
C LEU A 57 -7.76 -2.75 -25.28
N ASN A 58 -8.21 -1.66 -24.63
CA ASN A 58 -8.62 -1.67 -23.22
C ASN A 58 -7.50 -2.00 -22.21
N THR A 59 -6.23 -1.93 -22.62
CA THR A 59 -5.06 -2.19 -21.79
C THR A 59 -4.17 -0.96 -21.74
N ILE A 60 -3.64 -0.68 -20.56
CA ILE A 60 -2.64 0.35 -20.32
C ILE A 60 -1.30 -0.34 -20.11
N PHE A 61 -0.33 -0.01 -20.95
CA PHE A 61 1.08 -0.37 -20.77
C PHE A 61 1.86 0.85 -20.35
N GLY A 62 2.80 0.72 -19.45
CA GLY A 62 3.61 1.87 -19.09
C GLY A 62 4.90 1.52 -18.36
N VAL A 63 5.74 2.55 -18.26
CA VAL A 63 6.97 2.53 -17.48
C VAL A 63 6.99 3.73 -16.57
N GLY A 64 7.45 3.56 -15.33
CA GLY A 64 7.49 4.69 -14.39
C GLY A 64 7.81 4.31 -12.97
N VAL A 65 7.68 5.34 -12.12
CA VAL A 65 7.94 5.31 -10.69
C VAL A 65 6.68 5.83 -10.00
N PHE A 66 5.66 5.01 -9.83
CA PHE A 66 4.40 5.47 -9.25
C PHE A 66 3.84 4.51 -8.20
N ASN A 67 3.08 5.09 -7.28
CA ASN A 67 2.45 4.37 -6.18
C ASN A 67 1.32 3.46 -6.68
N ARG A 68 1.17 2.33 -5.99
CA ARG A 68 0.06 1.38 -6.15
C ARG A 68 -0.52 1.05 -4.79
N TRP A 69 -1.82 0.86 -4.76
CA TRP A 69 -2.53 0.43 -3.56
C TRP A 69 -3.44 -0.74 -3.92
N TRP A 70 -3.18 -1.91 -3.36
CA TRP A 70 -3.90 -3.13 -3.73
C TRP A 70 -4.74 -3.68 -2.59
N GLY A 71 -6.00 -3.37 -2.59
CA GLY A 71 -6.98 -3.80 -1.62
C GLY A 71 -7.96 -2.70 -1.24
N PRO A 72 -9.00 -3.05 -0.47
CA PRO A 72 -10.05 -2.13 -0.07
C PRO A 72 -9.72 -1.29 1.17
N THR A 73 -8.59 -1.57 1.82
CA THR A 73 -8.17 -0.93 3.08
C THR A 73 -7.88 0.55 2.89
N HIS A 74 -8.04 1.33 3.94
CA HIS A 74 -7.84 2.78 3.89
C HIS A 74 -6.51 3.24 4.46
N ASP A 75 -6.04 2.60 5.54
CA ASP A 75 -4.90 3.07 6.31
C ASP A 75 -3.73 2.07 6.29
N ASN A 76 -3.98 0.78 6.40
CA ASN A 76 -2.94 -0.24 6.47
C ASN A 76 -3.16 -1.36 5.44
N ASN A 77 -2.53 -1.26 4.28
CA ASN A 77 -2.62 -2.29 3.25
C ASN A 77 -1.52 -3.33 3.40
N LEU A 78 -1.88 -4.62 3.38
CA LEU A 78 -0.95 -5.70 3.74
C LEU A 78 0.00 -6.09 2.62
N ILE A 79 -0.39 -5.97 1.35
CA ILE A 79 0.42 -6.50 0.24
C ILE A 79 1.14 -5.41 -0.56
N LEU A 80 0.47 -4.30 -0.83
CA LEU A 80 1.06 -3.20 -1.63
C LEU A 80 0.44 -1.87 -1.22
N SER A 81 1.22 -1.05 -0.56
CA SER A 81 0.83 0.27 -0.05
C SER A 81 1.70 1.39 -0.62
N ASN A 82 1.41 2.61 -0.19
CA ASN A 82 2.21 3.79 -0.52
C ASN A 82 3.23 4.13 0.58
N TYR A 83 3.45 3.24 1.55
CA TYR A 83 4.34 3.55 2.67
C TYR A 83 5.81 3.59 2.23
N ALA A 84 6.32 2.56 1.59
CA ALA A 84 7.58 2.68 0.86
C ALA A 84 7.41 3.63 -0.34
N ARG A 85 8.46 4.35 -0.71
CA ARG A 85 8.48 5.08 -1.98
C ARG A 85 8.27 4.10 -3.15
N PRO A 86 7.69 4.52 -4.27
CA PRO A 86 7.53 3.65 -5.41
C PRO A 86 8.89 3.26 -6.01
N SER A 87 8.99 2.01 -6.41
CA SER A 87 10.14 1.49 -7.16
C SER A 87 9.93 1.62 -8.67
N PRO A 88 10.98 1.87 -9.46
CA PRO A 88 10.87 1.98 -10.92
C PRO A 88 10.54 0.64 -11.55
N GLY A 89 9.73 0.66 -12.60
CA GLY A 89 9.36 -0.56 -13.31
C GLY A 89 8.43 -0.36 -14.47
N ILE A 90 8.01 -1.47 -15.05
CA ILE A 90 7.01 -1.55 -16.11
C ILE A 90 5.71 -2.09 -15.54
N PHE A 91 4.60 -1.75 -16.18
CA PHE A 91 3.29 -2.21 -15.75
C PHE A 91 2.33 -2.40 -16.91
N LEU A 92 1.33 -3.23 -16.63
CA LEU A 92 0.20 -3.50 -17.50
C LEU A 92 -1.06 -3.57 -16.65
N SER A 93 -2.12 -2.87 -17.06
CA SER A 93 -3.41 -2.92 -16.35
C SER A 93 -4.58 -2.71 -17.31
N SER A 94 -5.77 -3.20 -16.90
CA SER A 94 -7.00 -2.87 -17.63
C SER A 94 -7.31 -1.38 -17.49
N LEU A 95 -7.78 -0.76 -18.59
CA LEU A 95 -8.31 0.60 -18.58
C LEU A 95 -9.73 0.63 -18.01
N LYS A 96 -10.56 -0.27 -18.55
CA LYS A 96 -11.91 -0.56 -18.07
C LYS A 96 -11.97 -2.07 -17.79
N GLY A 97 -12.77 -2.49 -16.84
CA GLY A 97 -12.93 -3.93 -16.59
C GLY A 97 -13.40 -4.66 -17.84
N LEU A 98 -12.98 -5.91 -17.97
CA LEU A 98 -13.45 -6.84 -18.99
C LEU A 98 -14.82 -7.37 -18.57
N GLU A 99 -15.78 -7.36 -19.47
CA GLU A 99 -17.11 -7.92 -19.30
C GLU A 99 -17.30 -9.06 -20.30
N PHE A 100 -17.86 -10.17 -19.86
CA PHE A 100 -18.06 -11.38 -20.67
C PHE A 100 -19.54 -11.69 -20.78
N THR A 101 -19.98 -12.18 -21.94
CA THR A 101 -21.38 -12.58 -22.21
C THR A 101 -21.61 -14.07 -22.05
N ASN A 102 -20.56 -14.85 -21.83
CA ASN A 102 -20.59 -16.31 -21.65
C ASN A 102 -20.60 -16.67 -20.14
N PHE A 103 -20.27 -17.93 -19.81
CA PHE A 103 -20.22 -18.43 -18.43
C PHE A 103 -19.30 -17.59 -17.51
N LEU A 104 -18.33 -16.89 -18.04
CA LEU A 104 -17.45 -16.00 -17.26
C LEU A 104 -18.18 -14.77 -16.70
N ASN A 105 -19.40 -14.49 -17.16
CA ASN A 105 -20.24 -13.40 -16.60
C ASN A 105 -20.54 -13.59 -15.12
N ILE A 106 -20.44 -14.81 -14.58
CA ILE A 106 -20.57 -15.09 -13.13
C ILE A 106 -19.55 -14.30 -12.29
N PHE A 107 -18.40 -13.95 -12.87
CA PHE A 107 -17.36 -13.14 -12.21
C PHE A 107 -17.62 -11.64 -12.33
N GLY A 108 -18.65 -11.25 -13.10
CA GLY A 108 -18.95 -9.85 -13.41
C GLY A 108 -17.82 -9.15 -14.13
N LYS A 109 -17.56 -7.93 -13.75
CA LYS A 109 -16.49 -7.12 -14.32
C LYS A 109 -15.13 -7.52 -13.76
N ILE A 110 -14.19 -7.85 -14.65
CA ILE A 110 -12.83 -8.31 -14.29
C ILE A 110 -11.82 -7.22 -14.59
N ASN A 111 -11.08 -6.76 -13.57
CA ASN A 111 -9.93 -5.90 -13.76
C ASN A 111 -8.64 -6.67 -13.44
N TYR A 112 -7.56 -6.30 -14.12
CA TYR A 112 -6.23 -6.87 -13.88
C TYR A 112 -5.17 -5.78 -13.78
N SER A 113 -4.13 -6.06 -13.01
CA SER A 113 -2.94 -5.20 -12.87
C SER A 113 -1.72 -6.07 -12.63
N PHE A 114 -0.68 -5.87 -13.45
CA PHE A 114 0.60 -6.55 -13.32
C PHE A 114 1.74 -5.53 -13.38
N PHE A 115 2.83 -5.84 -12.70
CA PHE A 115 4.05 -5.03 -12.78
C PHE A 115 5.31 -5.85 -12.54
N ILE A 116 6.43 -5.34 -13.04
CA ILE A 116 7.78 -5.76 -12.66
C ILE A 116 8.56 -4.50 -12.32
N ASN A 117 9.02 -4.43 -11.07
CA ASN A 117 9.77 -3.32 -10.54
C ASN A 117 11.19 -3.76 -10.12
N ARG A 118 12.15 -2.84 -10.20
CA ARG A 118 13.50 -3.04 -9.71
C ARG A 118 13.65 -2.42 -8.31
N LEU A 119 14.07 -3.24 -7.35
CA LEU A 119 14.35 -2.79 -5.99
C LEU A 119 15.74 -2.14 -5.89
N ASP A 120 16.02 -1.53 -4.75
CA ASP A 120 17.26 -0.78 -4.49
C ASP A 120 18.51 -1.66 -4.43
N SER A 121 19.67 -1.00 -4.46
CA SER A 121 20.97 -1.67 -4.39
C SER A 121 21.46 -1.84 -2.95
N ASN A 122 20.91 -1.06 -2.00
CA ASN A 122 21.31 -1.09 -0.59
C ASN A 122 20.43 -2.04 0.19
N ARG A 123 20.52 -3.33 -0.14
CA ARG A 123 19.78 -4.43 0.49
C ARG A 123 20.57 -5.73 0.43
N ALA A 124 20.19 -6.73 1.22
CA ALA A 124 20.90 -8.01 1.31
C ALA A 124 21.09 -8.70 -0.06
N ILE A 125 20.07 -8.66 -0.91
CA ILE A 125 20.14 -9.07 -2.33
C ILE A 125 19.97 -7.82 -3.20
N PRO A 126 21.07 -7.17 -3.65
CA PRO A 126 21.02 -5.93 -4.41
C PRO A 126 20.21 -6.08 -5.71
N LYS A 127 19.40 -5.07 -6.03
CA LYS A 127 18.66 -5.01 -7.29
C LYS A 127 17.76 -6.23 -7.53
N ALA A 128 17.16 -6.82 -6.52
CA ALA A 128 16.12 -7.84 -6.69
C ALA A 128 14.95 -7.27 -7.51
N ASN A 129 14.25 -8.14 -8.24
CA ASN A 129 13.02 -7.77 -8.92
C ASN A 129 11.84 -8.02 -8.00
N LEU A 130 10.81 -7.17 -8.10
CA LEU A 130 9.51 -7.36 -7.48
C LEU A 130 8.46 -7.47 -8.58
N LEU A 131 7.90 -8.65 -8.76
CA LEU A 131 6.71 -8.87 -9.56
C LEU A 131 5.47 -8.66 -8.71
N GLY A 132 4.40 -8.22 -9.34
CA GLY A 132 3.08 -8.22 -8.75
C GLY A 132 2.00 -8.50 -9.78
N GLY A 133 0.99 -9.27 -9.36
CA GLY A 133 -0.22 -9.57 -10.11
C GLY A 133 -1.45 -9.42 -9.22
N ARG A 134 -2.48 -8.74 -9.74
CA ARG A 134 -3.78 -8.61 -9.10
C ARG A 134 -4.90 -8.79 -10.10
N LEU A 135 -5.90 -9.57 -9.71
CA LEU A 135 -7.21 -9.65 -10.35
C LEU A 135 -8.26 -9.09 -9.39
N THR A 136 -9.22 -8.34 -9.92
CA THR A 136 -10.36 -7.83 -9.17
C THR A 136 -11.63 -8.20 -9.93
N LEU A 137 -12.53 -8.88 -9.24
CA LEU A 137 -13.80 -9.39 -9.74
C LEU A 137 -14.94 -8.58 -9.11
N MET A 138 -15.93 -8.23 -9.89
CA MET A 138 -17.14 -7.54 -9.44
C MET A 138 -18.38 -8.35 -9.85
N PRO A 139 -18.64 -9.48 -9.19
CA PRO A 139 -19.77 -10.35 -9.55
C PRO A 139 -21.13 -9.70 -9.32
N LEU A 140 -21.19 -8.71 -8.42
CA LEU A 140 -22.31 -7.83 -8.15
C LEU A 140 -21.81 -6.39 -8.11
N ASP A 141 -22.68 -5.41 -8.37
CA ASP A 141 -22.35 -3.99 -8.34
C ASP A 141 -21.80 -3.52 -6.97
N ASN A 142 -22.19 -4.19 -5.92
CA ASN A 142 -21.85 -3.88 -4.54
C ASN A 142 -20.84 -4.86 -3.91
N LEU A 143 -20.35 -5.86 -4.66
CA LEU A 143 -19.38 -6.84 -4.19
C LEU A 143 -18.12 -6.80 -5.03
N THR A 144 -16.99 -6.57 -4.39
CA THR A 144 -15.66 -6.64 -5.01
C THR A 144 -14.84 -7.73 -4.33
N VAL A 145 -14.27 -8.62 -5.14
CA VAL A 145 -13.33 -9.65 -4.69
C VAL A 145 -11.99 -9.43 -5.37
N GLY A 146 -10.92 -9.34 -4.60
CA GLY A 146 -9.57 -9.18 -5.09
C GLY A 146 -8.70 -10.41 -4.79
N VAL A 147 -7.85 -10.78 -5.72
CA VAL A 147 -6.78 -11.76 -5.51
C VAL A 147 -5.47 -11.12 -5.93
N SER A 148 -4.47 -11.19 -5.07
CA SER A 148 -3.17 -10.53 -5.29
C SER A 148 -2.03 -11.45 -4.95
N ARG A 149 -0.95 -11.37 -5.71
CA ARG A 149 0.32 -12.03 -5.41
C ARG A 149 1.48 -11.11 -5.73
N THR A 150 2.51 -11.14 -4.91
CA THR A 150 3.79 -10.49 -5.15
C THR A 150 4.93 -11.49 -4.96
N LEU A 151 5.99 -11.31 -5.73
CA LEU A 151 7.13 -12.20 -5.81
C LEU A 151 8.41 -11.38 -5.90
N MET A 152 9.32 -11.54 -4.95
CA MET A 152 10.70 -11.06 -5.08
C MET A 152 11.59 -12.18 -5.63
N PHE A 153 12.33 -11.92 -6.71
CA PHE A 153 13.22 -12.89 -7.30
C PHE A 153 14.46 -12.26 -7.91
N GLY A 154 15.49 -13.09 -8.18
CA GLY A 154 16.72 -12.64 -8.79
C GLY A 154 17.45 -11.56 -7.97
N GLY A 155 18.27 -10.76 -8.65
CA GLY A 155 19.13 -9.74 -8.02
C GLY A 155 20.43 -10.32 -7.47
N GLY A 156 21.44 -9.47 -7.31
CA GLY A 156 22.76 -9.91 -6.88
C GLY A 156 23.31 -11.01 -7.82
N ASN A 157 23.73 -12.13 -7.23
CA ASN A 157 24.21 -13.32 -7.95
C ASN A 157 23.16 -14.44 -7.99
N ARG A 158 21.88 -14.14 -7.78
CA ARG A 158 20.81 -15.14 -7.79
C ARG A 158 20.30 -15.41 -9.21
N PRO A 159 19.76 -16.61 -9.48
CA PRO A 159 19.15 -16.92 -10.76
C PRO A 159 18.11 -15.86 -11.15
N ASN A 160 18.17 -15.41 -12.39
CA ASN A 160 17.32 -14.33 -12.93
C ASN A 160 16.82 -14.68 -14.35
N ASP A 161 16.82 -15.95 -14.68
CA ASP A 161 16.36 -16.50 -15.94
C ASP A 161 14.85 -16.73 -15.94
N LEU A 162 14.27 -16.91 -17.14
CA LEU A 162 12.84 -17.11 -17.34
C LEU A 162 12.33 -18.43 -16.76
N GLU A 163 13.14 -19.47 -16.71
CA GLU A 163 12.75 -20.76 -16.15
C GLU A 163 12.55 -20.64 -14.63
N THR A 164 13.52 -20.03 -13.93
CA THR A 164 13.42 -19.76 -12.48
C THR A 164 12.21 -18.88 -12.18
N LEU A 165 11.99 -17.84 -12.97
CA LEU A 165 10.82 -16.98 -12.82
C LEU A 165 9.52 -17.78 -13.03
N TRP A 166 9.43 -18.60 -14.05
CA TRP A 166 8.25 -19.41 -14.34
C TRP A 166 7.94 -20.38 -13.21
N LYS A 167 8.96 -21.10 -12.70
CA LYS A 167 8.82 -21.99 -11.55
C LYS A 167 8.28 -21.24 -10.33
N ALA A 168 8.82 -20.07 -10.03
CA ALA A 168 8.36 -19.23 -8.94
C ALA A 168 6.90 -18.76 -9.14
N VAL A 169 6.52 -18.37 -10.36
CA VAL A 169 5.14 -17.93 -10.66
C VAL A 169 4.12 -19.06 -10.51
N ILE A 170 4.48 -20.29 -10.85
CA ILE A 170 3.57 -21.45 -10.72
C ILE A 170 3.68 -22.17 -9.36
N GLY A 171 4.48 -21.66 -8.41
CA GLY A 171 4.66 -22.24 -7.08
C GLY A 171 5.45 -23.58 -7.09
N GLN A 172 6.34 -23.77 -8.06
CA GLN A 172 7.24 -24.93 -8.16
C GLN A 172 8.68 -24.57 -7.73
N ASP A 173 8.82 -23.58 -6.91
CA ASP A 173 10.09 -23.11 -6.35
C ASP A 173 10.33 -23.58 -4.90
N ASN A 174 9.44 -24.40 -4.36
CA ASN A 174 9.66 -25.08 -3.09
C ASN A 174 10.81 -26.09 -3.23
N VAL A 175 11.92 -25.75 -2.62
CA VAL A 175 13.18 -26.50 -2.70
C VAL A 175 13.26 -27.52 -1.57
N TYR A 176 13.83 -28.70 -1.87
CA TYR A 176 14.16 -29.70 -0.85
C TYR A 176 15.26 -29.19 0.08
N ALA A 177 15.33 -29.76 1.27
CA ALA A 177 16.34 -29.38 2.27
C ALA A 177 17.76 -29.35 1.66
N GLY A 178 18.38 -28.15 1.65
CA GLY A 178 19.72 -27.92 1.11
C GLY A 178 19.78 -27.15 -0.22
N GLU A 179 18.65 -26.94 -0.88
CA GLU A 179 18.56 -26.06 -2.06
C GLU A 179 18.28 -24.61 -1.68
N VAL A 180 18.58 -23.67 -2.55
CA VAL A 180 18.39 -22.25 -2.32
C VAL A 180 17.02 -21.84 -2.83
N ASP A 181 16.08 -21.56 -1.92
CA ASP A 181 14.78 -20.98 -2.25
C ASP A 181 14.96 -19.75 -3.15
N PRO A 182 14.47 -19.75 -4.39
CA PRO A 182 14.76 -18.71 -5.38
C PRO A 182 13.98 -17.43 -5.18
N SER A 183 12.88 -17.43 -4.43
CA SER A 183 11.95 -16.30 -4.35
C SER A 183 11.46 -16.02 -2.93
N ASN A 184 10.87 -14.85 -2.71
CA ASN A 184 10.10 -14.48 -1.52
C ASN A 184 8.71 -14.03 -1.99
N GLN A 185 7.67 -14.67 -1.50
CA GLN A 185 6.32 -14.52 -2.02
C GLN A 185 5.33 -14.13 -0.94
N LEU A 186 4.38 -13.29 -1.32
CA LEU A 186 3.17 -12.99 -0.55
C LEU A 186 1.98 -13.12 -1.47
N ALA A 187 0.94 -13.79 -1.02
CA ALA A 187 -0.31 -13.94 -1.74
C ALA A 187 -1.52 -13.71 -0.82
N GLY A 188 -2.66 -13.48 -1.41
CA GLY A 188 -3.89 -13.42 -0.65
C GLY A 188 -5.06 -12.84 -1.40
N TRP A 189 -6.11 -12.62 -0.65
CA TRP A 189 -7.39 -12.18 -1.16
C TRP A 189 -7.94 -11.02 -0.33
N ASP A 190 -8.85 -10.29 -0.93
CA ASP A 190 -9.63 -9.27 -0.26
C ASP A 190 -11.08 -9.27 -0.76
N LEU A 191 -11.96 -8.80 0.11
CA LEU A 191 -13.37 -8.67 -0.18
C LEU A 191 -13.86 -7.32 0.32
N LYS A 192 -14.66 -6.64 -0.49
CA LYS A 192 -15.36 -5.41 -0.13
C LYS A 192 -16.83 -5.57 -0.47
N TYR A 193 -17.71 -5.23 0.46
CA TYR A 193 -19.14 -5.26 0.28
C TYR A 193 -19.77 -3.94 0.70
N ASP A 194 -20.53 -3.33 -0.22
CA ASP A 194 -21.26 -2.09 0.00
C ASP A 194 -22.75 -2.40 0.16
N PHE A 195 -23.42 -1.86 1.18
CA PHE A 195 -24.85 -2.01 1.36
C PHE A 195 -25.49 -0.73 1.90
N PHE A 196 -26.76 -0.55 1.64
CA PHE A 196 -27.52 0.62 2.07
C PHE A 196 -28.49 0.26 3.18
N LEU A 197 -28.53 1.10 4.22
CA LEU A 197 -29.62 1.15 5.19
C LEU A 197 -30.22 2.55 5.14
N LYS A 198 -31.41 2.67 4.55
CA LYS A 198 -32.06 3.94 4.22
C LYS A 198 -31.15 4.77 3.28
N ASP A 199 -30.80 5.98 3.69
CA ASP A 199 -29.95 6.95 3.00
C ASP A 199 -28.45 6.81 3.31
N LYS A 200 -28.08 5.79 4.09
CA LYS A 200 -26.70 5.58 4.55
C LYS A 200 -26.07 4.39 3.86
N MET A 201 -24.89 4.60 3.30
CA MET A 201 -24.06 3.55 2.72
C MET A 201 -23.10 3.01 3.77
N PHE A 202 -23.12 1.71 3.96
CA PHE A 202 -22.14 0.98 4.75
C PHE A 202 -21.22 0.22 3.81
N THR A 203 -19.94 0.26 4.10
CA THR A 203 -18.91 -0.54 3.45
C THR A 203 -18.24 -1.41 4.49
N THR A 204 -18.21 -2.71 4.27
CA THR A 204 -17.37 -3.63 5.04
C THR A 204 -16.31 -4.23 4.14
N TYR A 205 -15.13 -4.47 4.69
CA TYR A 205 -14.03 -5.08 3.93
C TYR A 205 -13.11 -5.91 4.81
N VAL A 206 -12.47 -6.86 4.15
CA VAL A 206 -11.41 -7.69 4.71
C VAL A 206 -10.29 -7.82 3.69
N GLN A 207 -9.05 -7.82 4.14
CA GLN A 207 -7.89 -8.24 3.38
C GLN A 207 -7.13 -9.29 4.18
N ASN A 208 -6.87 -10.44 3.58
CA ASN A 208 -6.12 -11.54 4.17
C ASN A 208 -4.95 -11.89 3.26
N ILE A 209 -3.73 -11.77 3.77
CA ILE A 209 -2.48 -11.98 3.05
C ILE A 209 -1.60 -12.91 3.88
N GLY A 210 -0.87 -13.78 3.21
CA GLY A 210 0.10 -14.66 3.86
C GLY A 210 1.27 -14.99 2.97
N GLU A 211 2.16 -15.82 3.46
CA GLU A 211 3.19 -16.44 2.63
C GLU A 211 2.54 -17.50 1.73
N ASP A 212 3.22 -17.84 0.65
CA ASP A 212 2.79 -18.92 -0.23
C ASP A 212 2.72 -20.24 0.54
N GLY A 213 1.57 -20.88 0.50
CA GLY A 213 1.34 -22.15 1.16
C GLY A 213 1.82 -23.33 0.32
N ASP A 214 1.99 -24.47 0.94
CA ASP A 214 2.25 -25.73 0.24
C ASP A 214 1.01 -26.12 -0.60
N PHE A 215 1.20 -26.37 -1.89
CA PHE A 215 0.15 -26.59 -2.91
C PHE A 215 -0.82 -27.75 -2.62
N GLY A 216 -0.74 -28.36 -1.46
CA GLY A 216 -1.61 -29.49 -1.07
C GLY A 216 -2.61 -29.22 0.04
N ARG A 217 -2.48 -28.12 0.81
CA ARG A 217 -3.30 -27.90 2.01
C ARG A 217 -3.91 -26.50 2.19
N TYR A 218 -3.21 -25.43 1.80
CA TYR A 218 -3.71 -24.05 1.98
C TYR A 218 -3.19 -23.15 0.85
N PHE A 219 -4.05 -22.27 0.33
CA PHE A 219 -3.64 -21.26 -0.66
C PHE A 219 -2.61 -20.26 -0.13
N ILE A 220 -2.66 -19.98 1.16
CA ILE A 220 -1.76 -19.09 1.89
C ILE A 220 -1.51 -19.67 3.28
N SER A 221 -0.38 -19.33 3.87
CA SER A 221 0.01 -19.69 5.23
C SER A 221 0.48 -18.47 6.01
N LYS A 222 0.55 -18.56 7.34
CA LYS A 222 1.02 -17.50 8.22
C LYS A 222 0.23 -16.19 8.03
N GLU A 223 -1.07 -16.29 7.97
CA GLU A 223 -1.98 -15.22 7.55
C GLU A 223 -1.93 -14.00 8.47
N ILE A 224 -1.99 -12.83 7.85
CA ILE A 224 -2.20 -11.52 8.46
C ILE A 224 -3.47 -10.90 7.91
N VAL A 225 -4.13 -10.05 8.68
CA VAL A 225 -5.48 -9.58 8.36
C VAL A 225 -5.69 -8.09 8.59
N VAL A 226 -6.51 -7.48 7.72
CA VAL A 226 -7.17 -6.18 7.96
C VAL A 226 -8.67 -6.36 7.86
N LEU A 227 -9.39 -5.76 8.79
CA LEU A 227 -10.85 -5.66 8.80
C LEU A 227 -11.24 -4.19 8.85
N GLY A 228 -12.27 -3.82 8.10
CA GLY A 228 -12.78 -2.46 8.14
C GLY A 228 -14.28 -2.35 7.97
N LEU A 229 -14.80 -1.28 8.56
CA LEU A 229 -16.19 -0.86 8.44
C LEU A 229 -16.22 0.64 8.21
N GLU A 230 -16.99 1.10 7.23
CA GLU A 230 -17.18 2.50 6.95
C GLU A 230 -18.67 2.82 6.79
N LEU A 231 -19.08 3.95 7.33
CA LEU A 231 -20.41 4.54 7.15
C LEU A 231 -20.26 5.86 6.40
N LYS A 232 -20.99 6.03 5.30
CA LYS A 232 -21.07 7.26 4.53
C LYS A 232 -22.52 7.72 4.37
N TYR A 233 -22.75 9.02 4.49
CA TYR A 233 -24.04 9.63 4.17
C TYR A 233 -23.86 11.10 3.81
N LEU A 234 -24.88 11.66 3.18
CA LEU A 234 -24.95 13.10 2.92
C LEU A 234 -25.81 13.77 3.99
N LYS A 235 -25.32 14.83 4.56
CA LYS A 235 -26.09 15.74 5.40
C LYS A 235 -26.10 17.11 4.74
N GLU A 236 -27.28 17.58 4.35
CA GLU A 236 -27.42 18.86 3.62
C GLU A 236 -26.54 18.93 2.34
N GLY A 237 -26.45 17.80 1.62
CA GLY A 237 -25.60 17.66 0.43
C GLY A 237 -24.09 17.50 0.70
N LEU A 238 -23.65 17.54 1.96
CA LEU A 238 -22.24 17.46 2.34
C LEU A 238 -21.89 16.07 2.88
N LEU A 239 -20.77 15.50 2.41
CA LEU A 239 -20.32 14.17 2.79
C LEU A 239 -19.91 14.11 4.26
N LYS A 240 -20.43 13.11 4.97
CA LYS A 240 -20.00 12.65 6.29
C LYS A 240 -19.57 11.21 6.19
N SER A 241 -18.41 10.85 6.74
CA SER A 241 -17.94 9.47 6.79
C SER A 241 -17.32 9.15 8.13
N TYR A 242 -17.61 7.94 8.62
CA TYR A 242 -17.00 7.34 9.81
C TYR A 242 -16.42 6.00 9.41
N GLY A 243 -15.20 5.73 9.80
CA GLY A 243 -14.49 4.48 9.50
C GLY A 243 -13.86 3.87 10.74
N LEU A 244 -13.85 2.55 10.79
CA LEU A 244 -13.11 1.77 11.77
C LEU A 244 -12.26 0.76 11.00
N GLU A 245 -10.94 0.74 11.22
CA GLU A 245 -10.04 -0.22 10.62
C GLU A 245 -9.18 -0.87 11.70
N PHE A 246 -9.13 -2.20 11.67
CA PHE A 246 -8.27 -3.02 12.52
C PHE A 246 -7.31 -3.82 11.65
N SER A 247 -6.03 -3.89 12.01
CA SER A 247 -5.08 -4.79 11.36
C SER A 247 -4.21 -5.55 12.36
N ASN A 248 -3.89 -6.78 12.00
CA ASN A 248 -2.95 -7.65 12.70
C ASN A 248 -1.92 -8.19 11.71
N THR A 249 -0.66 -7.83 11.89
CA THR A 249 0.46 -8.29 11.05
C THR A 249 1.33 -9.35 11.75
N ILE A 250 0.82 -10.00 12.79
CA ILE A 250 1.41 -11.20 13.40
C ILE A 250 0.83 -12.41 12.67
N GLY A 251 1.70 -13.27 12.15
CA GLY A 251 1.29 -14.44 11.38
C GLY A 251 0.39 -15.39 12.16
N ASP A 252 -0.40 -16.19 11.44
CA ASP A 252 -1.41 -17.10 11.98
C ASP A 252 -2.31 -16.41 13.02
N TYR A 253 -2.81 -15.22 12.63
CA TYR A 253 -3.71 -14.41 13.45
C TYR A 253 -3.21 -14.03 14.84
N GLY A 254 -1.90 -14.02 15.07
CA GLY A 254 -1.30 -13.60 16.34
C GLY A 254 -0.40 -14.64 17.01
N LEU A 255 -0.10 -15.72 16.34
CA LEU A 255 0.67 -16.85 16.89
C LEU A 255 2.14 -16.87 16.43
N LEU A 256 2.45 -16.40 15.21
CA LEU A 256 3.78 -16.48 14.62
C LEU A 256 4.41 -15.11 14.40
N TYR A 257 5.57 -14.90 15.00
CA TYR A 257 6.34 -13.67 14.86
C TYR A 257 7.44 -13.79 13.81
N ASN A 258 7.86 -12.67 13.22
CA ASN A 258 8.96 -12.53 12.26
C ASN A 258 8.82 -13.41 11.01
N VAL A 259 7.64 -13.51 10.46
CA VAL A 259 7.36 -14.37 9.30
C VAL A 259 7.01 -13.56 8.05
N ASN A 260 5.87 -12.90 7.98
CA ASN A 260 5.26 -12.40 6.73
C ASN A 260 6.11 -11.44 5.89
N TYR A 261 6.89 -10.56 6.49
CA TYR A 261 7.74 -9.61 5.76
C TYR A 261 9.22 -9.93 5.88
N GLU A 262 9.56 -11.06 6.51
CA GLU A 262 10.90 -11.57 6.65
C GLU A 262 11.15 -12.74 5.69
N HIS A 263 12.40 -13.04 5.39
CA HIS A 263 12.78 -14.17 4.55
C HIS A 263 14.22 -14.61 4.83
N SER A 264 14.46 -15.91 4.73
CA SER A 264 15.78 -16.50 5.01
C SER A 264 16.87 -15.99 4.05
N ASN A 265 16.56 -15.89 2.77
CA ASN A 265 17.49 -15.47 1.73
C ASN A 265 17.40 -13.96 1.44
N TYR A 266 16.18 -13.42 1.26
CA TYR A 266 15.96 -11.99 1.07
C TYR A 266 15.92 -11.25 2.41
N LYS A 267 17.01 -11.30 3.18
CA LYS A 267 17.13 -10.85 4.58
C LYS A 267 16.70 -9.40 4.87
N THR A 268 16.64 -8.53 3.86
CA THR A 268 16.06 -7.20 4.01
C THR A 268 14.52 -7.25 4.13
N GLY A 269 13.94 -8.41 3.83
CA GLY A 269 12.50 -8.63 3.89
C GLY A 269 11.72 -7.91 2.77
N TYR A 270 10.41 -7.83 2.96
CA TYR A 270 9.46 -7.23 2.02
C TYR A 270 9.47 -5.69 2.13
N ARG A 271 10.63 -5.09 1.90
CA ARG A 271 10.90 -3.66 2.07
C ARG A 271 11.60 -3.08 0.84
N TYR A 272 11.41 -1.79 0.61
CA TYR A 272 12.10 -0.99 -0.39
C TYR A 272 12.68 0.25 0.27
N ARG A 273 14.00 0.45 0.12
CA ARG A 273 14.75 1.50 0.83
C ARG A 273 14.48 1.48 2.34
N ASN A 274 14.49 0.29 2.91
CA ASN A 274 14.25 -0.02 4.31
C ASN A 274 12.84 0.29 4.83
N LEU A 275 11.86 0.63 3.98
CA LEU A 275 10.47 0.84 4.36
C LEU A 275 9.57 -0.28 3.84
N PRO A 276 8.56 -0.74 4.59
CA PRO A 276 7.65 -1.79 4.16
C PRO A 276 6.92 -1.46 2.87
N ILE A 277 6.88 -2.41 1.95
CA ILE A 277 6.11 -2.32 0.70
C ILE A 277 4.61 -2.55 0.99
N GLY A 278 4.30 -3.41 1.97
CA GLY A 278 2.95 -3.68 2.47
C GLY A 278 2.54 -2.75 3.62
N ALA A 279 2.14 -3.35 4.75
CA ALA A 279 1.65 -2.62 5.91
C ALA A 279 2.66 -1.62 6.46
N PHE A 280 2.21 -0.39 6.77
CA PHE A 280 3.09 0.62 7.38
C PHE A 280 3.56 0.20 8.77
N THR A 281 2.78 -0.62 9.46
CA THR A 281 3.12 -1.16 10.77
C THR A 281 4.25 -2.21 10.72
N ASP A 282 4.66 -2.61 9.51
CA ASP A 282 5.57 -3.71 9.27
C ASP A 282 5.02 -5.03 9.85
N ASN A 283 5.88 -6.02 10.12
CA ASN A 283 5.49 -7.26 10.78
C ASN A 283 5.15 -7.05 12.27
N ASP A 284 4.56 -8.05 12.90
CA ASP A 284 4.40 -8.22 14.35
C ASP A 284 3.71 -7.05 15.08
N SER A 285 2.68 -6.51 14.46
CA SER A 285 2.02 -5.32 14.95
C SER A 285 0.50 -5.45 14.96
N LEU A 286 -0.14 -4.66 15.84
CA LEU A 286 -1.59 -4.45 15.88
C LEU A 286 -1.88 -2.97 15.67
N PHE A 287 -2.89 -2.67 14.86
CA PHE A 287 -3.33 -1.30 14.60
C PHE A 287 -4.85 -1.21 14.64
N LEU A 288 -5.36 -0.21 15.31
CA LEU A 288 -6.77 0.15 15.35
C LEU A 288 -6.88 1.64 15.04
N ASN A 289 -7.73 2.00 14.09
CA ASN A 289 -7.96 3.38 13.69
C ASN A 289 -9.46 3.68 13.59
N PHE A 290 -9.88 4.73 14.27
CA PHE A 290 -11.19 5.35 14.06
C PHE A 290 -11.00 6.65 13.28
N LYS A 291 -11.72 6.78 12.18
CA LYS A 291 -11.61 7.89 11.23
C LYS A 291 -12.92 8.62 11.09
N PHE A 292 -12.85 9.92 11.04
CA PHE A 292 -13.95 10.81 10.73
C PHE A 292 -13.58 11.70 9.56
N VAL A 293 -14.50 11.86 8.58
CA VAL A 293 -14.36 12.80 7.47
C VAL A 293 -15.64 13.62 7.35
N SER A 294 -15.50 14.90 7.20
CA SER A 294 -16.62 15.82 7.05
C SER A 294 -16.30 16.91 6.02
N GLU A 295 -17.13 17.05 5.03
CA GLU A 295 -17.22 18.27 4.27
C GLU A 295 -18.04 19.28 5.09
N ILE A 296 -17.47 20.46 5.33
CA ILE A 296 -18.14 21.54 6.07
C ILE A 296 -18.84 22.46 5.08
N ASN A 297 -18.21 22.68 3.94
CA ASN A 297 -18.75 23.34 2.75
C ASN A 297 -17.94 22.94 1.53
N ASN A 298 -18.26 23.50 0.36
CA ASN A 298 -17.61 23.17 -0.92
C ASN A 298 -16.10 23.51 -0.94
N LYS A 299 -15.62 24.35 -0.03
CA LYS A 299 -14.20 24.75 0.06
C LYS A 299 -13.45 24.14 1.23
N PHE A 300 -14.16 23.63 2.24
CA PHE A 300 -13.54 23.20 3.49
C PHE A 300 -13.88 21.75 3.81
N ARG A 301 -12.86 20.90 3.85
CA ARG A 301 -12.95 19.50 4.23
C ARG A 301 -12.06 19.23 5.43
N TYR A 302 -12.64 18.59 6.43
CA TYR A 302 -11.98 18.15 7.65
C TYR A 302 -11.91 16.64 7.71
N SER A 303 -10.80 16.10 8.20
CA SER A 303 -10.72 14.70 8.61
C SER A 303 -9.92 14.54 9.90
N SER A 304 -10.26 13.56 10.69
CA SER A 304 -9.51 13.18 11.88
C SER A 304 -9.41 11.68 12.03
N ASN A 305 -8.34 11.25 12.68
CA ASN A 305 -8.06 9.87 13.02
C ASN A 305 -7.70 9.80 14.51
N LEU A 306 -8.32 8.89 15.23
CA LEU A 306 -7.89 8.44 16.55
C LEU A 306 -7.34 7.03 16.38
N PHE A 307 -6.05 6.82 16.59
CA PHE A 307 -5.41 5.54 16.34
C PHE A 307 -4.68 5.01 17.56
N TYR A 308 -4.70 3.68 17.68
CA TYR A 308 -3.91 2.95 18.64
C TYR A 308 -3.08 1.90 17.90
N VAL A 309 -1.77 1.88 18.16
CA VAL A 309 -0.86 0.95 17.52
C VAL A 309 0.05 0.28 18.55
N LYS A 310 0.22 -1.01 18.39
CA LYS A 310 1.27 -1.81 19.08
C LYS A 310 2.22 -2.29 18.02
N LEU A 311 3.44 -1.79 18.02
CA LEU A 311 4.49 -2.11 17.05
C LEU A 311 5.51 -3.06 17.67
N ASN A 312 6.08 -3.91 16.80
CA ASN A 312 7.19 -4.82 17.16
C ASN A 312 6.89 -5.64 18.44
N ARG A 313 5.81 -6.39 18.43
CA ARG A 313 5.27 -7.05 19.63
C ARG A 313 6.15 -8.15 20.19
N ASP A 314 7.04 -8.73 19.43
CA ASP A 314 8.06 -9.67 19.91
C ASP A 314 9.29 -8.96 20.51
N GLY A 315 9.53 -7.70 20.13
CA GLY A 315 10.68 -6.89 20.58
C GLY A 315 11.98 -7.26 19.87
N SER A 316 11.90 -7.92 18.72
CA SER A 316 13.07 -8.23 17.90
C SER A 316 13.55 -7.01 17.11
N GLY A 317 14.79 -7.05 16.61
CA GLY A 317 15.34 -6.01 15.72
C GLY A 317 14.91 -6.14 14.26
N LYS A 318 13.87 -6.91 13.95
CA LYS A 318 13.43 -7.15 12.57
C LYS A 318 12.36 -6.20 12.06
N ASN A 319 11.71 -5.46 12.94
CA ASN A 319 10.70 -4.47 12.59
C ASN A 319 11.35 -3.10 12.36
N VAL A 320 10.89 -2.35 11.34
CA VAL A 320 11.42 -1.01 11.03
C VAL A 320 11.17 0.03 12.13
N TRP A 321 10.24 -0.25 13.05
CA TRP A 321 9.87 0.61 14.18
C TRP A 321 10.79 0.46 15.40
N GLY A 322 11.96 -0.14 15.21
CA GLY A 322 13.02 -0.25 16.22
C GLY A 322 13.08 -1.61 16.92
N ASN A 323 13.97 -1.71 17.90
CA ASN A 323 14.33 -2.96 18.58
C ASN A 323 13.52 -3.21 19.87
N GLN A 324 12.47 -2.44 20.12
CA GLN A 324 11.68 -2.52 21.34
C GLN A 324 10.18 -2.51 21.02
N LYS A 325 9.41 -3.15 21.90
CA LYS A 325 7.95 -3.08 21.87
C LYS A 325 7.48 -1.64 22.07
N SER A 326 6.68 -1.13 21.18
CA SER A 326 6.12 0.22 21.27
C SER A 326 4.60 0.17 21.30
N LYS A 327 3.99 1.07 22.10
CA LYS A 327 2.54 1.31 22.11
C LYS A 327 2.32 2.80 22.00
N VAL A 328 1.44 3.21 21.10
CA VAL A 328 1.14 4.61 20.87
C VAL A 328 -0.36 4.79 20.70
N LEU A 329 -0.91 5.71 21.45
CA LEU A 329 -2.21 6.33 21.17
C LEU A 329 -1.95 7.67 20.50
N GLY A 330 -2.56 7.91 19.36
CA GLY A 330 -2.35 9.13 18.63
C GLY A 330 -3.64 9.70 18.04
N PHE A 331 -3.61 11.00 17.84
CA PHE A 331 -4.67 11.75 17.16
C PHE A 331 -4.07 12.52 16.00
N LYS A 332 -4.71 12.43 14.85
CA LYS A 332 -4.36 13.18 13.65
C LYS A 332 -5.56 13.99 13.18
N SER A 333 -5.31 15.23 12.79
CA SER A 333 -6.29 16.12 12.20
C SER A 333 -5.74 16.65 10.88
N LYS A 334 -6.58 16.64 9.86
CA LYS A 334 -6.26 17.18 8.54
C LYS A 334 -7.35 18.13 8.07
N ILE A 335 -6.93 19.28 7.61
CA ILE A 335 -7.77 20.31 7.04
C ILE A 335 -7.33 20.55 5.61
N ASN A 336 -8.28 20.51 4.68
CA ASN A 336 -8.06 20.95 3.30
C ASN A 336 -8.97 22.15 3.05
N TYR A 337 -8.37 23.26 2.63
CA TYR A 337 -9.08 24.48 2.30
C TYR A 337 -8.79 24.94 0.88
N LEU A 338 -9.83 25.03 0.06
CA LEU A 338 -9.73 25.51 -1.31
C LEU A 338 -9.82 27.05 -1.30
N ILE A 339 -8.69 27.70 -1.48
CA ILE A 339 -8.59 29.17 -1.50
C ILE A 339 -9.21 29.71 -2.79
N SER A 340 -8.82 29.08 -3.94
CA SER A 340 -9.37 29.34 -5.26
C SER A 340 -9.39 28.02 -6.07
N ASP A 341 -9.92 28.03 -7.29
CA ASP A 341 -9.97 26.84 -8.15
C ASP A 341 -8.59 26.27 -8.46
N SER A 342 -7.55 27.09 -8.40
CA SER A 342 -6.16 26.69 -8.65
C SER A 342 -5.29 26.57 -7.39
N LEU A 343 -5.76 27.04 -6.23
CA LEU A 343 -4.94 27.13 -5.02
C LEU A 343 -5.62 26.48 -3.83
N SER A 344 -4.95 25.52 -3.20
CA SER A 344 -5.44 24.90 -1.96
C SER A 344 -4.36 24.84 -0.89
N LEU A 345 -4.80 24.95 0.37
CA LEU A 345 -4.00 24.80 1.58
C LEU A 345 -4.38 23.50 2.27
N GLU A 346 -3.38 22.71 2.61
CA GLU A 346 -3.52 21.53 3.44
C GLU A 346 -2.77 21.74 4.76
N THR A 347 -3.43 21.43 5.87
CA THR A 347 -2.82 21.44 7.21
C THR A 347 -2.99 20.07 7.83
N ASN A 348 -1.89 19.48 8.31
CA ASN A 348 -1.88 18.25 9.08
C ASN A 348 -1.32 18.50 10.47
N ILE A 349 -2.00 18.00 11.50
CA ILE A 349 -1.60 18.09 12.89
C ILE A 349 -1.62 16.68 13.47
N ILE A 350 -0.53 16.26 14.12
CA ILE A 350 -0.43 14.96 14.77
C ILE A 350 -0.01 15.16 16.22
N PHE A 351 -0.69 14.43 17.12
CA PHE A 351 -0.35 14.27 18.52
C PHE A 351 -0.20 12.78 18.83
N LYS A 352 0.85 12.42 19.57
CA LYS A 352 1.11 11.06 20.06
C LYS A 352 1.45 11.12 21.55
N ASP A 353 0.95 10.15 22.33
CA ASP A 353 1.27 10.04 23.76
C ASP A 353 2.73 9.60 24.00
N SER A 354 3.31 8.89 23.06
CA SER A 354 4.64 8.28 23.18
C SER A 354 5.51 8.59 21.97
N GLU A 355 6.82 8.53 22.17
CA GLU A 355 7.80 8.64 21.10
C GLU A 355 7.84 7.36 20.26
N LEU A 356 8.11 7.52 18.97
CA LEU A 356 8.33 6.42 18.04
C LEU A 356 9.73 6.50 17.46
N PHE A 357 10.26 5.33 17.11
CA PHE A 357 11.51 5.22 16.38
C PHE A 357 11.23 4.54 15.05
N LEU A 358 11.75 5.10 13.98
CA LEU A 358 11.71 4.51 12.65
C LEU A 358 13.13 4.41 12.12
N LEU A 359 13.60 3.18 11.81
CA LEU A 359 14.98 2.93 11.40
C LEU A 359 15.99 3.55 12.40
N ASP A 360 15.75 3.33 13.69
CA ASP A 360 16.53 3.83 14.83
C ASP A 360 16.57 5.37 14.96
N LYS A 361 15.77 6.09 14.18
CA LYS A 361 15.61 7.54 14.29
C LYS A 361 14.38 7.89 15.09
N LYS A 362 14.56 8.74 16.07
CA LYS A 362 13.48 9.28 16.90
C LYS A 362 12.58 10.17 16.06
N LEU A 363 11.28 9.94 16.15
CA LEU A 363 10.24 10.77 15.55
C LEU A 363 9.62 11.70 16.59
N ASP A 364 9.29 12.90 16.18
CA ASP A 364 8.64 13.90 17.04
C ASP A 364 7.27 13.38 17.53
N LYS A 365 6.94 13.63 18.80
CA LYS A 365 5.63 13.30 19.36
C LYS A 365 4.51 14.05 18.66
N ASN A 366 4.76 15.34 18.40
CA ASN A 366 3.80 16.26 17.82
C ASN A 366 4.40 16.87 16.56
N SER A 367 3.58 17.01 15.54
CA SER A 367 3.99 17.68 14.31
C SER A 367 2.85 18.50 13.72
N ILE A 368 3.21 19.58 13.05
CA ILE A 368 2.33 20.40 12.24
C ILE A 368 2.97 20.54 10.87
N ASN A 369 2.25 20.14 9.85
CA ASN A 369 2.69 20.26 8.46
C ASN A 369 1.71 21.14 7.69
N LEU A 370 2.27 22.00 6.86
CA LEU A 370 1.53 22.85 5.95
C LEU A 370 1.97 22.55 4.52
N ALA A 371 1.02 22.37 3.63
CA ALA A 371 1.29 22.24 2.21
C ALA A 371 0.41 23.18 1.41
N LEU A 372 1.02 23.86 0.45
CA LEU A 372 0.34 24.70 -0.52
C LEU A 372 0.41 24.04 -1.88
N HIS A 373 -0.74 23.81 -2.51
CA HIS A 373 -0.86 23.21 -3.82
C HIS A 373 -1.37 24.24 -4.81
N TYR A 374 -0.64 24.46 -5.88
CA TYR A 374 -1.03 25.35 -6.97
C TYR A 374 -1.06 24.58 -8.29
N ASN A 375 -2.17 24.71 -9.03
CA ASN A 375 -2.36 24.14 -10.35
C ASN A 375 -2.37 25.29 -11.37
N PHE A 376 -1.47 25.21 -12.36
CA PHE A 376 -1.34 26.19 -13.44
C PHE A 376 -2.36 25.95 -14.55
#